data_4a5f82715e085f4a8cf5939ced437381
#
_entry.id   4a5f82715e085f4a8cf5939ced437381
#
_cell.length_a   1.000
_cell.length_b   1.000
_cell.length_c   1.000
_cell.angle_alpha   90.00
_cell.angle_beta   90.00
_cell.angle_gamma   90.00
#
_symmetry.space_group_name_H-M   'P 1'
#
loop_
_entity.id
_entity.type
_entity.pdbx_description
1 polymer ?
#
loop_
_entity_poly.entity_id
_entity_poly.type
_entity_poly.pdbx_seq_one_letter_code
_entity_poly.pdbx_strand_id
1 'polypeptide(L)'
;MFVFPINRVPDETNHARMTWETVHKPTLQSFKWMNEISSDAHVNPTDYEKVLNKKLDMENEPYQVTLNLKSLSFLPQLVGMILGSLIKPTVGMIIYMGRIFNALAYIIGVFCLIKYFKYGKLALFFISLQPIMVQQASSLSYDVMNYLEIMLAIGFITNLAYKKTFSNKDGLLLVPISVLLLATKPNNFLLLGLIPFIPLNFEGVFSFLNTPLRVIKQTISKFKYVFYLVLLLAIFAVLYYLMRDNGGVIHYIRVLSNTLLKQHMNGDLNTILTIGMFGYFGNFTIQLPLWLIFVNICILFLVFLSSEEYFFTKDFATVSSLLFPIQVLATVTVMYLQWTPIVLGKGANISVGSQGRYFTPFLILFLPIIANLGNLKMKQHKLLTITVVTLLFNYLISLYLLIPFYWVF
;
A
#
# COMPACT_ATOMS: atom_id res chain seq x y z
N MET A 1 -15.95 6.45 6.63
CA MET A 1 -15.57 6.29 8.03
C MET A 1 -16.71 5.69 8.86
N PHE A 2 -17.89 6.29 8.91
CA PHE A 2 -19.03 5.77 9.66
C PHE A 2 -19.78 4.60 8.99
N VAL A 3 -19.64 4.44 7.68
CA VAL A 3 -20.30 3.35 6.93
C VAL A 3 -19.75 1.98 7.30
N PHE A 4 -18.48 1.89 7.64
CA PHE A 4 -17.87 0.65 8.14
C PHE A 4 -17.96 0.61 9.66
N PRO A 5 -18.69 -0.35 10.24
CA PRO A 5 -18.65 -0.59 11.67
C PRO A 5 -17.22 -0.91 12.12
N ILE A 6 -16.97 -0.80 13.42
CA ILE A 6 -15.66 -1.17 13.99
C ILE A 6 -15.39 -2.64 13.69
N ASN A 7 -14.15 -2.98 13.40
CA ASN A 7 -13.69 -4.34 13.09
C ASN A 7 -14.29 -4.95 11.80
N ARG A 8 -14.76 -4.09 10.86
CA ARG A 8 -15.24 -4.52 9.52
C ARG A 8 -14.30 -4.13 8.39
N VAL A 9 -13.18 -3.52 8.72
CA VAL A 9 -12.08 -3.30 7.77
C VAL A 9 -10.99 -4.32 8.09
N PRO A 10 -10.37 -4.98 7.08
CA PRO A 10 -9.39 -6.02 7.32
C PRO A 10 -8.24 -5.54 8.20
N ASP A 11 -7.88 -6.35 9.19
CA ASP A 11 -6.80 -6.14 10.15
C ASP A 11 -6.99 -4.96 11.12
N GLU A 12 -8.13 -4.26 11.10
CA GLU A 12 -8.35 -3.05 11.91
C GLU A 12 -8.15 -3.30 13.41
N THR A 13 -8.66 -4.42 13.95
CA THR A 13 -8.50 -4.78 15.35
C THR A 13 -7.03 -4.96 15.73
N ASN A 14 -6.28 -5.67 14.90
CA ASN A 14 -4.85 -5.90 15.14
C ASN A 14 -4.06 -4.60 15.08
N HIS A 15 -4.35 -3.75 14.09
CA HIS A 15 -3.69 -2.45 13.94
C HIS A 15 -4.03 -1.50 15.10
N ALA A 16 -5.28 -1.48 15.52
CA ALA A 16 -5.71 -0.68 16.68
C ALA A 16 -5.00 -1.13 17.97
N ARG A 17 -4.92 -2.45 18.20
CA ARG A 17 -4.20 -3.01 19.34
C ARG A 17 -2.72 -2.65 19.29
N MET A 18 -2.03 -2.90 18.18
CA MET A 18 -0.62 -2.56 18.00
C MET A 18 -0.35 -1.06 18.21
N THR A 19 -1.28 -0.22 17.76
CA THR A 19 -1.21 1.23 17.99
C THR A 19 -1.32 1.56 19.48
N TRP A 20 -2.31 1.01 20.16
CA TRP A 20 -2.55 1.25 21.59
C TRP A 20 -1.36 0.78 22.44
N GLU A 21 -0.84 -0.42 22.16
CA GLU A 21 0.31 -1.04 22.82
C GLU A 21 1.65 -0.29 22.58
N THR A 22 1.67 0.69 21.66
CA THR A 22 2.83 1.57 21.49
C THR A 22 3.07 2.47 22.71
N VAL A 23 2.01 2.83 23.43
CA VAL A 23 2.06 3.74 24.59
C VAL A 23 1.43 3.16 25.85
N HIS A 24 0.79 2.00 25.78
CA HIS A 24 0.22 1.29 26.92
C HIS A 24 0.77 -0.13 27.01
N LYS A 25 0.83 -0.64 28.23
CA LYS A 25 1.14 -2.05 28.46
C LYS A 25 0.00 -2.92 27.93
N PRO A 26 0.29 -4.03 27.22
CA PRO A 26 -0.75 -4.99 26.82
C PRO A 26 -1.55 -5.51 28.01
N THR A 27 -2.88 -5.36 27.99
CA THR A 27 -3.79 -5.87 29.02
C THR A 27 -4.86 -6.76 28.41
N LEU A 28 -5.52 -7.57 29.23
CA LEU A 28 -6.69 -8.33 28.80
C LEU A 28 -7.84 -7.43 28.37
N GLN A 29 -7.95 -6.24 28.98
CA GLN A 29 -8.95 -5.25 28.62
C GLN A 29 -8.68 -4.70 27.22
N SER A 30 -7.45 -4.26 26.94
CA SER A 30 -7.06 -3.75 25.61
C SER A 30 -7.26 -4.79 24.50
N PHE A 31 -7.22 -6.08 24.81
CA PHE A 31 -7.48 -7.15 23.87
C PHE A 31 -8.98 -7.39 23.62
N LYS A 32 -9.83 -7.20 24.64
CA LYS A 32 -11.26 -7.56 24.56
C LYS A 32 -12.12 -6.50 23.90
N TRP A 33 -11.90 -5.23 24.17
CA TRP A 33 -12.86 -4.17 23.81
C TRP A 33 -13.03 -3.96 22.30
N MET A 34 -12.07 -4.38 21.46
CA MET A 34 -12.21 -4.33 20.01
C MET A 34 -12.93 -5.54 19.42
N ASN A 35 -12.92 -6.67 20.11
CA ASN A 35 -13.52 -7.92 19.64
C ASN A 35 -14.97 -8.11 20.11
N GLU A 36 -15.54 -7.19 20.87
CA GLU A 36 -16.88 -7.31 21.42
C GLU A 36 -18.01 -7.17 20.40
N ILE A 37 -17.71 -6.58 19.23
CA ILE A 37 -18.70 -6.54 18.15
C ILE A 37 -18.59 -7.85 17.37
N SER A 38 -19.74 -8.56 17.32
CA SER A 38 -19.87 -9.82 16.59
C SER A 38 -19.29 -9.76 15.18
N SER A 39 -18.79 -10.92 14.71
CA SER A 39 -18.37 -11.10 13.32
C SER A 39 -19.54 -11.17 12.33
N ASP A 40 -20.77 -11.01 12.76
CA ASP A 40 -21.97 -11.07 11.92
C ASP A 40 -21.96 -9.96 10.85
N ALA A 41 -22.53 -10.25 9.70
CA ALA A 41 -22.59 -9.32 8.58
C ALA A 41 -23.38 -8.06 8.95
N HIS A 42 -24.52 -8.25 9.64
CA HIS A 42 -25.40 -7.17 10.04
C HIS A 42 -25.05 -6.66 11.44
N VAL A 43 -25.16 -5.35 11.63
CA VAL A 43 -24.93 -4.70 12.91
C VAL A 43 -26.26 -4.31 13.51
N ASN A 44 -26.56 -4.83 14.71
CA ASN A 44 -27.68 -4.33 15.49
C ASN A 44 -27.31 -2.93 16.02
N PRO A 45 -28.05 -1.86 15.65
CA PRO A 45 -27.72 -0.49 16.06
C PRO A 45 -27.64 -0.29 17.58
N THR A 46 -28.56 -0.93 18.32
CA THR A 46 -28.64 -0.81 19.79
C THR A 46 -27.42 -1.45 20.46
N ASP A 47 -27.00 -2.62 19.99
CA ASP A 47 -25.83 -3.31 20.57
C ASP A 47 -24.54 -2.61 20.16
N TYR A 48 -24.49 -2.07 18.95
CA TYR A 48 -23.37 -1.26 18.48
C TYR A 48 -23.20 0.01 19.31
N GLU A 49 -24.29 0.70 19.62
CA GLU A 49 -24.29 1.88 20.49
C GLU A 49 -23.79 1.55 21.91
N LYS A 50 -24.20 0.42 22.49
CA LYS A 50 -23.71 -0.04 23.80
C LYS A 50 -22.19 -0.22 23.79
N VAL A 51 -21.65 -0.87 22.72
CA VAL A 51 -20.19 -1.06 22.59
C VAL A 51 -19.48 0.28 22.44
N LEU A 52 -19.99 1.19 21.61
CA LEU A 52 -19.38 2.51 21.43
C LEU A 52 -19.34 3.33 22.73
N ASN A 53 -20.39 3.22 23.55
CA ASN A 53 -20.49 3.96 24.82
C ASN A 53 -19.79 3.27 25.99
N LYS A 54 -19.25 2.06 25.80
CA LYS A 54 -18.51 1.35 26.83
C LYS A 54 -17.29 2.16 27.25
N LYS A 55 -17.25 2.50 28.56
CA LYS A 55 -16.10 3.19 29.16
C LYS A 55 -14.96 2.19 29.37
N LEU A 56 -13.75 2.64 29.10
CA LEU A 56 -12.53 1.94 29.47
C LEU A 56 -12.10 2.40 30.85
N ASP A 57 -11.65 1.45 31.64
CA ASP A 57 -10.99 1.71 32.90
C ASP A 57 -9.51 2.03 32.61
N MET A 58 -9.19 3.33 32.62
CA MET A 58 -7.85 3.81 32.28
C MET A 58 -6.81 3.51 33.38
N GLU A 59 -7.25 3.19 34.61
CA GLU A 59 -6.34 2.75 35.68
C GLU A 59 -5.78 1.34 35.36
N ASN A 60 -6.56 0.53 34.66
CA ASN A 60 -6.14 -0.78 34.17
C ASN A 60 -5.43 -0.74 32.79
N GLU A 61 -5.14 0.44 32.26
CA GLU A 61 -4.37 0.65 31.02
C GLU A 61 -3.07 1.42 31.33
N PRO A 62 -2.09 0.84 32.01
CA PRO A 62 -0.88 1.54 32.46
C PRO A 62 -0.06 1.99 31.26
N TYR A 63 0.46 3.21 31.33
CA TYR A 63 1.33 3.75 30.31
C TYR A 63 2.67 3.02 30.27
N GLN A 64 3.06 2.57 29.11
CA GLN A 64 4.36 2.00 28.80
C GLN A 64 4.75 2.34 27.38
N VAL A 65 5.61 3.32 27.20
CA VAL A 65 6.04 3.74 25.86
C VAL A 65 7.06 2.76 25.28
N THR A 66 6.70 2.12 24.14
CA THR A 66 7.53 1.17 23.40
C THR A 66 7.72 1.63 21.96
N LEU A 67 8.33 2.82 21.78
CA LEU A 67 8.57 3.38 20.46
C LEU A 67 9.70 2.63 19.74
N ASN A 68 9.44 2.22 18.52
CA ASN A 68 10.41 1.66 17.60
C ASN A 68 10.17 2.20 16.18
N LEU A 69 11.02 1.83 15.23
CA LEU A 69 10.88 2.32 13.86
C LEU A 69 9.51 2.02 13.23
N LYS A 70 8.92 0.85 13.52
CA LYS A 70 7.58 0.47 13.04
C LYS A 70 6.47 1.34 13.64
N SER A 71 6.68 1.94 14.81
CA SER A 71 5.70 2.82 15.45
C SER A 71 5.41 4.07 14.62
N LEU A 72 6.32 4.48 13.72
CA LEU A 72 6.09 5.59 12.79
C LEU A 72 4.86 5.34 11.91
N SER A 73 4.59 4.08 11.56
CA SER A 73 3.43 3.72 10.72
C SER A 73 2.10 3.92 11.43
N PHE A 74 2.09 3.96 12.75
CA PHE A 74 0.89 4.10 13.58
C PHE A 74 0.65 5.52 14.08
N LEU A 75 1.59 6.46 13.87
CA LEU A 75 1.54 7.80 14.46
C LEU A 75 0.24 8.55 14.25
N PRO A 76 -0.36 8.64 13.04
CA PRO A 76 -1.58 9.41 12.87
C PRO A 76 -2.73 8.89 13.75
N GLN A 77 -2.99 7.59 13.67
CA GLN A 77 -4.07 6.98 14.45
C GLN A 77 -3.77 6.97 15.95
N LEU A 78 -2.50 6.83 16.35
CA LEU A 78 -2.07 6.89 17.75
C LEU A 78 -2.43 8.24 18.38
N VAL A 79 -2.07 9.33 17.71
CA VAL A 79 -2.42 10.69 18.19
C VAL A 79 -3.93 10.83 18.35
N GLY A 80 -4.72 10.35 17.39
CA GLY A 80 -6.18 10.37 17.48
C GLY A 80 -6.70 9.53 18.65
N MET A 81 -6.20 8.32 18.84
CA MET A 81 -6.63 7.43 19.94
C MET A 81 -6.31 8.03 21.32
N ILE A 82 -5.13 8.62 21.49
CA ILE A 82 -4.75 9.31 22.73
C ILE A 82 -5.68 10.49 22.99
N LEU A 83 -5.91 11.35 22.02
CA LEU A 83 -6.82 12.47 22.16
C LEU A 83 -8.25 12.01 22.47
N GLY A 84 -8.71 10.94 21.82
CA GLY A 84 -10.01 10.33 22.11
C GLY A 84 -10.13 9.86 23.56
N SER A 85 -9.10 9.20 24.09
CA SER A 85 -9.06 8.74 25.49
C SER A 85 -9.07 9.88 26.50
N LEU A 86 -8.41 11.00 26.20
CA LEU A 86 -8.36 12.18 27.04
C LEU A 86 -9.70 12.96 27.06
N ILE A 87 -10.41 13.02 25.92
CA ILE A 87 -11.71 13.69 25.83
C ILE A 87 -12.79 12.88 26.53
N LYS A 88 -12.91 11.61 26.19
CA LYS A 88 -13.87 10.67 26.77
C LYS A 88 -13.36 9.24 26.57
N PRO A 89 -12.96 8.53 27.64
CA PRO A 89 -12.39 7.20 27.52
C PRO A 89 -13.46 6.14 27.23
N THR A 90 -14.11 6.26 26.07
CA THR A 90 -15.04 5.26 25.56
C THR A 90 -14.51 4.63 24.28
N VAL A 91 -14.86 3.36 24.03
CA VAL A 91 -14.45 2.62 22.84
C VAL A 91 -14.71 3.42 21.58
N GLY A 92 -15.91 3.97 21.42
CA GLY A 92 -16.28 4.76 20.25
C GLY A 92 -15.42 6.00 20.05
N MET A 93 -15.20 6.78 21.13
CA MET A 93 -14.40 8.01 21.04
C MET A 93 -12.97 7.71 20.64
N ILE A 94 -12.34 6.72 21.27
CA ILE A 94 -10.96 6.35 21.00
C ILE A 94 -10.79 5.88 19.54
N ILE A 95 -11.67 4.97 19.07
CA ILE A 95 -11.57 4.43 17.71
C ILE A 95 -11.88 5.50 16.67
N TYR A 96 -12.97 6.25 16.82
CA TYR A 96 -13.34 7.24 15.81
C TYR A 96 -12.36 8.42 15.74
N MET A 97 -11.80 8.85 16.86
CA MET A 97 -10.72 9.85 16.83
C MET A 97 -9.47 9.32 16.12
N GLY A 98 -9.10 8.06 16.37
CA GLY A 98 -8.02 7.42 15.63
C GLY A 98 -8.30 7.33 14.13
N ARG A 99 -9.51 6.95 13.72
CA ARG A 99 -9.94 6.92 12.31
C ARG A 99 -9.92 8.31 11.67
N ILE A 100 -10.39 9.36 12.40
CA ILE A 100 -10.36 10.74 11.91
C ILE A 100 -8.93 11.20 11.64
N PHE A 101 -8.02 10.99 12.58
CA PHE A 101 -6.64 11.40 12.43
C PHE A 101 -5.92 10.64 11.30
N ASN A 102 -6.22 9.36 11.15
CA ASN A 102 -5.70 8.57 10.04
C ASN A 102 -6.20 9.08 8.68
N ALA A 103 -7.50 9.37 8.58
CA ALA A 103 -8.10 9.95 7.37
C ALA A 103 -7.54 11.36 7.06
N LEU A 104 -7.36 12.20 8.08
CA LEU A 104 -6.75 13.53 7.92
C LEU A 104 -5.30 13.43 7.43
N ALA A 105 -4.50 12.53 8.01
CA ALA A 105 -3.13 12.29 7.55
C ALA A 105 -3.10 11.85 6.07
N TYR A 106 -4.03 10.98 5.67
CA TYR A 106 -4.15 10.56 4.27
C TYR A 106 -4.53 11.71 3.35
N ILE A 107 -5.55 12.49 3.69
CA ILE A 107 -6.02 13.63 2.88
C ILE A 107 -4.91 14.66 2.72
N ILE A 108 -4.26 15.07 3.82
CA ILE A 108 -3.18 16.04 3.79
C ILE A 108 -1.98 15.48 3.02
N GLY A 109 -1.60 14.24 3.28
CA GLY A 109 -0.49 13.57 2.61
C GLY A 109 -0.70 13.48 1.10
N VAL A 110 -1.85 12.99 0.64
CA VAL A 110 -2.18 12.91 -0.80
C VAL A 110 -2.22 14.30 -1.44
N PHE A 111 -2.80 15.30 -0.78
CA PHE A 111 -2.80 16.67 -1.26
C PHE A 111 -1.37 17.23 -1.46
N CYS A 112 -0.51 17.02 -0.48
CA CYS A 112 0.90 17.42 -0.56
C CYS A 112 1.63 16.66 -1.68
N LEU A 113 1.36 15.37 -1.84
CA LEU A 113 1.96 14.54 -2.89
C LEU A 113 1.51 14.98 -4.28
N ILE A 114 0.24 15.31 -4.50
CA ILE A 114 -0.25 15.84 -5.78
C ILE A 114 0.44 17.16 -6.14
N LYS A 115 0.73 18.02 -5.14
CA LYS A 115 1.52 19.22 -5.35
C LYS A 115 2.99 18.92 -5.64
N TYR A 116 3.56 17.93 -4.98
CA TYR A 116 4.96 17.55 -5.10
C TYR A 116 5.29 16.89 -6.45
N PHE A 117 4.40 16.05 -6.97
CA PHE A 117 4.58 15.39 -8.27
C PHE A 117 4.69 16.44 -9.40
N LYS A 118 5.70 16.30 -10.26
CA LYS A 118 5.82 17.09 -11.49
C LYS A 118 5.05 16.48 -12.65
N TYR A 119 4.89 15.15 -12.63
CA TYR A 119 4.27 14.37 -13.69
C TYR A 119 3.35 13.28 -13.10
N GLY A 120 2.24 12.97 -13.79
CA GLY A 120 1.32 11.93 -13.35
C GLY A 120 0.39 12.33 -12.20
N LYS A 121 0.16 13.62 -11.98
CA LYS A 121 -0.72 14.13 -10.90
C LYS A 121 -2.14 13.56 -10.95
N LEU A 122 -2.73 13.46 -12.15
CA LEU A 122 -4.07 12.95 -12.32
C LEU A 122 -4.12 11.43 -12.08
N ALA A 123 -3.05 10.71 -12.44
CA ALA A 123 -2.91 9.29 -12.12
C ALA A 123 -2.85 9.06 -10.61
N LEU A 124 -2.00 9.85 -9.92
CA LEU A 124 -1.92 9.82 -8.46
C LEU A 124 -3.28 10.13 -7.82
N PHE A 125 -3.96 11.19 -8.28
CA PHE A 125 -5.30 11.56 -7.82
C PHE A 125 -6.29 10.41 -7.98
N PHE A 126 -6.35 9.79 -9.17
CA PHE A 126 -7.27 8.70 -9.44
C PHE A 126 -6.99 7.46 -8.59
N ILE A 127 -5.71 7.06 -8.47
CA ILE A 127 -5.31 5.89 -7.68
C ILE A 127 -5.58 6.13 -6.20
N SER A 128 -5.18 7.28 -5.65
CA SER A 128 -5.33 7.58 -4.22
C SER A 128 -6.79 7.69 -3.78
N LEU A 129 -7.70 8.04 -4.68
CA LEU A 129 -9.13 8.14 -4.40
C LEU A 129 -9.91 6.88 -4.79
N GLN A 130 -9.26 5.76 -5.09
CA GLN A 130 -10.00 4.49 -5.23
C GLN A 130 -10.68 4.12 -3.91
N PRO A 131 -11.93 3.63 -3.94
CA PRO A 131 -12.69 3.33 -2.72
C PRO A 131 -11.96 2.41 -1.74
N ILE A 132 -11.17 1.46 -2.24
CA ILE A 132 -10.37 0.56 -1.39
C ILE A 132 -9.29 1.31 -0.58
N MET A 133 -8.67 2.34 -1.19
CA MET A 133 -7.68 3.18 -0.52
C MET A 133 -8.33 4.04 0.57
N VAL A 134 -9.50 4.61 0.25
CA VAL A 134 -10.27 5.45 1.18
C VAL A 134 -10.87 4.62 2.31
N GLN A 135 -11.25 3.37 2.05
CA GLN A 135 -11.65 2.44 3.11
C GLN A 135 -10.54 2.29 4.16
N GLN A 136 -9.32 2.03 3.72
CA GLN A 136 -8.18 1.89 4.64
C GLN A 136 -7.86 3.21 5.36
N ALA A 137 -7.91 4.32 4.64
CA ALA A 137 -7.69 5.65 5.21
C ALA A 137 -8.72 6.02 6.29
N SER A 138 -9.93 5.48 6.19
CA SER A 138 -11.02 5.73 7.14
C SER A 138 -11.14 4.68 8.24
N SER A 139 -10.12 3.87 8.45
CA SER A 139 -10.00 2.85 9.50
C SER A 139 -8.74 3.04 10.33
N LEU A 140 -8.57 2.25 11.39
CA LEU A 140 -7.31 2.18 12.14
C LEU A 140 -6.35 1.24 11.40
N SER A 141 -5.73 1.74 10.34
CA SER A 141 -4.83 0.96 9.52
C SER A 141 -3.49 1.69 9.29
N TYR A 142 -2.38 1.01 9.56
CA TYR A 142 -1.06 1.53 9.21
C TYR A 142 -0.81 1.55 7.69
N ASP A 143 -1.67 0.92 6.91
CA ASP A 143 -1.57 0.96 5.44
C ASP A 143 -1.64 2.39 4.89
N VAL A 144 -2.22 3.34 5.64
CA VAL A 144 -2.21 4.76 5.27
C VAL A 144 -0.80 5.30 5.11
N MET A 145 0.05 5.08 6.10
CA MET A 145 1.46 5.52 6.03
C MET A 145 2.21 4.75 4.95
N ASN A 146 1.95 3.45 4.82
CA ASN A 146 2.51 2.63 3.74
C ASN A 146 2.14 3.17 2.35
N TYR A 147 0.91 3.62 2.13
CA TYR A 147 0.50 4.22 0.86
C TYR A 147 1.20 5.55 0.60
N LEU A 148 1.25 6.41 1.61
CA LEU A 148 1.88 7.73 1.49
C LEU A 148 3.37 7.63 1.20
N GLU A 149 4.10 6.71 1.84
CA GLU A 149 5.53 6.53 1.59
C GLU A 149 5.83 5.93 0.23
N ILE A 150 5.02 4.95 -0.25
CA ILE A 150 5.14 4.41 -1.62
C ILE A 150 4.93 5.53 -2.63
N MET A 151 3.85 6.31 -2.49
CA MET A 151 3.58 7.44 -3.38
C MET A 151 4.68 8.51 -3.30
N LEU A 152 5.19 8.80 -2.10
CA LEU A 152 6.29 9.75 -1.92
C LEU A 152 7.57 9.28 -2.63
N ALA A 153 7.93 8.00 -2.47
CA ALA A 153 9.10 7.42 -3.14
C ALA A 153 8.95 7.44 -4.67
N ILE A 154 7.79 7.05 -5.20
CA ILE A 154 7.51 7.11 -6.63
C ILE A 154 7.55 8.56 -7.14
N GLY A 155 6.97 9.51 -6.39
CA GLY A 155 7.01 10.93 -6.74
C GLY A 155 8.43 11.49 -6.74
N PHE A 156 9.24 11.11 -5.76
CA PHE A 156 10.66 11.47 -5.71
C PHE A 156 11.40 10.94 -6.94
N ILE A 157 11.25 9.66 -7.25
CA ILE A 157 11.91 9.01 -8.40
C ILE A 157 11.43 9.62 -9.73
N THR A 158 10.13 9.87 -9.88
CA THR A 158 9.56 10.51 -11.06
C THR A 158 10.08 11.93 -11.25
N ASN A 159 10.19 12.69 -10.16
CA ASN A 159 10.76 14.05 -10.19
C ASN A 159 12.26 14.03 -10.52
N LEU A 160 13.02 13.04 -10.06
CA LEU A 160 14.41 12.84 -10.49
C LEU A 160 14.51 12.53 -11.98
N ALA A 161 13.63 11.66 -12.48
CA ALA A 161 13.59 11.32 -13.92
C ALA A 161 13.24 12.55 -14.78
N TYR A 162 12.38 13.44 -14.29
CA TYR A 162 12.02 14.68 -14.95
C TYR A 162 13.19 15.66 -15.03
N LYS A 163 13.85 15.94 -13.92
CA LYS A 163 14.93 16.94 -13.85
C LYS A 163 16.30 16.42 -14.30
N LYS A 164 16.52 15.11 -14.29
CA LYS A 164 17.77 14.40 -14.67
C LYS A 164 19.01 14.85 -13.88
N THR A 165 18.83 15.49 -12.75
CA THR A 165 19.90 15.91 -11.83
C THR A 165 19.64 15.40 -10.43
N PHE A 166 20.72 15.15 -9.67
CA PHE A 166 20.68 14.76 -8.28
C PHE A 166 21.50 15.74 -7.45
N SER A 167 20.83 16.58 -6.68
CA SER A 167 21.42 17.64 -5.86
C SER A 167 21.57 17.24 -4.40
N ASN A 168 22.23 18.07 -3.60
CA ASN A 168 22.34 17.89 -2.15
C ASN A 168 20.96 17.81 -1.46
N LYS A 169 19.97 18.57 -1.95
CA LYS A 169 18.59 18.52 -1.44
C LYS A 169 17.94 17.17 -1.69
N ASP A 170 18.24 16.54 -2.82
CA ASP A 170 17.71 15.22 -3.13
C ASP A 170 18.33 14.14 -2.24
N GLY A 171 19.64 14.24 -1.97
CA GLY A 171 20.30 13.38 -1.00
C GLY A 171 19.70 13.49 0.40
N LEU A 172 19.43 14.73 0.84
CA LEU A 172 18.79 14.98 2.13
C LEU A 172 17.37 14.40 2.19
N LEU A 173 16.61 14.47 1.09
CA LEU A 173 15.25 13.92 1.02
C LEU A 173 15.23 12.38 0.87
N LEU A 174 16.24 11.80 0.22
CA LEU A 174 16.34 10.34 0.05
C LEU A 174 16.49 9.61 1.39
N VAL A 175 17.17 10.22 2.37
CA VAL A 175 17.37 9.58 3.70
C VAL A 175 16.03 9.32 4.41
N PRO A 176 15.16 10.33 4.67
CA PRO A 176 13.88 10.07 5.32
C PRO A 176 12.97 9.17 4.48
N ILE A 177 12.97 9.26 3.15
CA ILE A 177 12.23 8.32 2.30
C ILE A 177 12.70 6.89 2.54
N SER A 178 14.00 6.65 2.56
CA SER A 178 14.58 5.32 2.82
C SER A 178 14.20 4.78 4.19
N VAL A 179 14.24 5.63 5.21
CA VAL A 179 13.85 5.27 6.58
C VAL A 179 12.36 4.90 6.64
N LEU A 180 11.48 5.69 6.03
CA LEU A 180 10.04 5.41 5.99
C LEU A 180 9.75 4.08 5.29
N LEU A 181 10.33 3.83 4.10
CA LEU A 181 10.14 2.58 3.35
C LEU A 181 10.56 1.35 4.15
N LEU A 182 11.62 1.47 4.97
CA LEU A 182 12.08 0.37 5.83
C LEU A 182 11.21 0.22 7.09
N ALA A 183 10.62 1.31 7.57
CA ALA A 183 9.81 1.32 8.79
C ALA A 183 8.49 0.55 8.63
N THR A 184 7.81 0.70 7.51
CA THR A 184 6.51 0.08 7.25
C THR A 184 6.66 -1.32 6.68
N LYS A 185 7.08 -1.42 5.43
CA LYS A 185 7.26 -2.71 4.72
C LYS A 185 8.60 -2.72 3.99
N PRO A 186 9.63 -3.43 4.51
CA PRO A 186 10.98 -3.39 3.93
C PRO A 186 11.06 -3.73 2.44
N ASN A 187 10.14 -4.53 1.89
CA ASN A 187 10.08 -4.81 0.46
C ASN A 187 9.80 -3.56 -0.39
N ASN A 188 9.21 -2.49 0.18
CA ASN A 188 9.00 -1.23 -0.53
C ASN A 188 10.33 -0.53 -0.90
N PHE A 189 11.41 -0.85 -0.20
CA PHE A 189 12.75 -0.34 -0.52
C PHE A 189 13.21 -0.68 -1.93
N LEU A 190 12.65 -1.74 -2.54
CA LEU A 190 12.88 -2.09 -3.94
C LEU A 190 12.53 -0.95 -4.92
N LEU A 191 11.65 -0.02 -4.55
CA LEU A 191 11.35 1.18 -5.36
C LEU A 191 12.61 1.99 -5.68
N LEU A 192 13.52 2.12 -4.71
CA LEU A 192 14.77 2.87 -4.90
C LEU A 192 15.69 2.23 -5.95
N GLY A 193 15.47 0.95 -6.26
CA GLY A 193 16.13 0.25 -7.36
C GLY A 193 15.84 0.82 -8.75
N LEU A 194 14.87 1.75 -8.88
CA LEU A 194 14.63 2.48 -10.15
C LEU A 194 15.63 3.60 -10.38
N ILE A 195 16.27 4.15 -9.34
CA ILE A 195 17.16 5.32 -9.45
C ILE A 195 18.33 5.06 -10.41
N PRO A 196 19.01 3.90 -10.43
CA PRO A 196 20.11 3.61 -11.36
C PRO A 196 19.72 3.66 -12.85
N PHE A 197 18.42 3.51 -13.17
CA PHE A 197 17.92 3.54 -14.56
C PHE A 197 17.59 4.95 -15.04
N ILE A 198 17.72 5.95 -14.17
CA ILE A 198 17.61 7.38 -14.54
C ILE A 198 18.98 7.88 -14.96
N PRO A 199 19.09 8.62 -16.10
CA PRO A 199 20.36 9.24 -16.51
C PRO A 199 20.62 10.49 -15.66
N LEU A 200 21.03 10.29 -14.41
CA LEU A 200 21.28 11.37 -13.46
C LEU A 200 22.67 11.98 -13.65
N ASN A 201 22.73 13.31 -13.59
CA ASN A 201 23.94 14.08 -13.34
C ASN A 201 23.96 14.47 -11.86
N PHE A 202 24.99 14.03 -11.14
CA PHE A 202 25.14 14.29 -9.72
C PHE A 202 25.84 15.63 -9.50
N GLU A 203 25.25 16.49 -8.65
CA GLU A 203 25.70 17.83 -8.37
C GLU A 203 26.13 17.98 -6.90
N GLY A 204 26.88 19.05 -6.62
CA GLY A 204 27.33 19.37 -5.28
C GLY A 204 28.23 18.31 -4.66
N VAL A 205 27.95 17.93 -3.42
CA VAL A 205 28.71 16.91 -2.69
C VAL A 205 28.72 15.55 -3.38
N PHE A 206 27.68 15.24 -4.15
CA PHE A 206 27.53 13.94 -4.84
C PHE A 206 28.21 13.91 -6.20
N SER A 207 28.82 15.00 -6.71
CA SER A 207 29.45 15.07 -8.04
C SER A 207 30.53 14.02 -8.26
N PHE A 208 31.20 13.57 -7.20
CA PHE A 208 32.21 12.50 -7.27
C PHE A 208 31.64 11.15 -7.75
N LEU A 209 30.32 10.93 -7.68
CA LEU A 209 29.65 9.72 -8.15
C LEU A 209 29.53 9.65 -9.67
N ASN A 210 29.62 10.76 -10.40
CA ASN A 210 29.44 10.77 -11.85
C ASN A 210 30.43 9.86 -12.58
N THR A 211 31.70 9.88 -12.21
CA THR A 211 32.73 9.07 -12.85
C THR A 211 32.60 7.58 -12.54
N PRO A 212 32.55 7.12 -11.26
CA PRO A 212 32.42 5.70 -10.95
C PRO A 212 31.13 5.10 -11.48
N LEU A 213 29.99 5.79 -11.39
CA LEU A 213 28.72 5.26 -11.90
C LEU A 213 28.71 5.13 -13.42
N ARG A 214 29.34 6.06 -14.13
CA ARG A 214 29.54 5.95 -15.59
C ARG A 214 30.38 4.72 -15.95
N VAL A 215 31.49 4.50 -15.25
CA VAL A 215 32.36 3.33 -15.45
C VAL A 215 31.60 2.03 -15.15
N ILE A 216 30.89 1.97 -14.03
CA ILE A 216 30.06 0.81 -13.66
C ILE A 216 29.03 0.52 -14.77
N LYS A 217 28.30 1.54 -15.23
CA LYS A 217 27.28 1.39 -16.29
C LYS A 217 27.90 0.90 -17.60
N GLN A 218 29.07 1.42 -17.98
CA GLN A 218 29.81 0.94 -19.17
C GLN A 218 30.26 -0.50 -19.01
N THR A 219 30.79 -0.88 -17.84
CA THR A 219 31.23 -2.25 -17.55
C THR A 219 30.06 -3.23 -17.59
N ILE A 220 28.93 -2.89 -16.94
CA ILE A 220 27.72 -3.72 -16.99
C ILE A 220 27.23 -3.87 -18.44
N SER A 221 27.22 -2.78 -19.22
CA SER A 221 26.82 -2.83 -20.63
C SER A 221 27.72 -3.72 -21.46
N LYS A 222 29.04 -3.67 -21.22
CA LYS A 222 30.04 -4.51 -21.90
C LYS A 222 29.89 -6.00 -21.54
N PHE A 223 29.63 -6.30 -20.29
CA PHE A 223 29.53 -7.66 -19.76
C PHE A 223 28.09 -8.04 -19.35
N LYS A 224 27.08 -7.51 -20.05
CA LYS A 224 25.67 -7.63 -19.66
C LYS A 224 25.19 -9.06 -19.42
N TYR A 225 25.63 -10.01 -20.27
CA TYR A 225 25.22 -11.41 -20.13
C TYR A 225 25.84 -12.07 -18.89
N VAL A 226 27.11 -11.76 -18.59
CA VAL A 226 27.76 -12.23 -17.36
C VAL A 226 27.09 -11.64 -16.15
N PHE A 227 26.77 -10.35 -16.18
CA PHE A 227 26.04 -9.68 -15.10
C PHE A 227 24.65 -10.32 -14.86
N TYR A 228 23.88 -10.57 -15.92
CA TYR A 228 22.57 -11.23 -15.78
C TYR A 228 22.71 -12.67 -15.27
N LEU A 229 23.71 -13.41 -15.69
CA LEU A 229 23.97 -14.75 -15.18
C LEU A 229 24.31 -14.73 -13.69
N VAL A 230 25.22 -13.84 -13.26
CA VAL A 230 25.58 -13.68 -11.83
C VAL A 230 24.36 -13.26 -11.01
N LEU A 231 23.56 -12.31 -11.50
CA LEU A 231 22.33 -11.88 -10.83
C LEU A 231 21.34 -13.04 -10.69
N LEU A 232 21.12 -13.82 -11.74
CA LEU A 232 20.24 -14.99 -11.73
C LEU A 232 20.72 -16.02 -10.69
N LEU A 233 22.02 -16.34 -10.69
CA LEU A 233 22.61 -17.27 -9.74
C LEU A 233 22.48 -16.75 -8.28
N ALA A 234 22.69 -15.45 -8.06
CA ALA A 234 22.51 -14.84 -6.75
C ALA A 234 21.05 -14.92 -6.28
N ILE A 235 20.09 -14.59 -7.15
CA ILE A 235 18.65 -14.73 -6.84
C ILE A 235 18.32 -16.18 -6.52
N PHE A 236 18.80 -17.13 -7.30
CA PHE A 236 18.58 -18.57 -7.07
C PHE A 236 19.17 -19.02 -5.73
N ALA A 237 20.40 -18.59 -5.41
CA ALA A 237 21.05 -18.92 -4.14
C ALA A 237 20.27 -18.37 -2.94
N VAL A 238 19.79 -17.12 -3.03
CA VAL A 238 18.95 -16.50 -1.98
C VAL A 238 17.65 -17.28 -1.84
N LEU A 239 16.95 -17.57 -2.93
CA LEU A 239 15.71 -18.35 -2.90
C LEU A 239 15.95 -19.76 -2.35
N TYR A 240 17.02 -20.43 -2.73
CA TYR A 240 17.40 -21.74 -2.20
C TYR A 240 17.59 -21.67 -0.68
N TYR A 241 18.35 -20.68 -0.20
CA TYR A 241 18.59 -20.49 1.22
C TYR A 241 17.28 -20.23 2.00
N LEU A 242 16.43 -19.34 1.49
CA LEU A 242 15.17 -18.96 2.15
C LEU A 242 14.14 -20.11 2.15
N MET A 243 14.13 -20.95 1.12
CA MET A 243 13.12 -21.97 0.94
C MET A 243 13.51 -23.35 1.45
N ARG A 244 14.76 -23.57 1.86
CA ARG A 244 15.26 -24.90 2.26
C ARG A 244 14.43 -25.56 3.35
N ASP A 245 13.96 -24.76 4.34
CA ASP A 245 13.19 -25.23 5.48
C ASP A 245 11.67 -25.24 5.23
N ASN A 246 11.22 -24.81 4.03
CA ASN A 246 9.82 -24.69 3.62
C ASN A 246 9.51 -25.51 2.35
N GLY A 247 10.13 -26.67 2.18
CA GLY A 247 9.89 -27.59 1.06
C GLY A 247 10.75 -27.33 -0.20
N GLY A 248 11.66 -26.37 -0.14
CA GLY A 248 12.60 -26.06 -1.23
C GLY A 248 12.02 -25.20 -2.36
N VAL A 249 12.87 -24.85 -3.33
CA VAL A 249 12.52 -23.91 -4.41
C VAL A 249 11.41 -24.44 -5.32
N ILE A 250 11.41 -25.74 -5.63
CA ILE A 250 10.38 -26.34 -6.51
C ILE A 250 9.00 -26.27 -5.85
N HIS A 251 8.93 -26.58 -4.56
CA HIS A 251 7.69 -26.43 -3.78
C HIS A 251 7.23 -24.98 -3.76
N TYR A 252 8.15 -24.02 -3.55
CA TYR A 252 7.84 -22.61 -3.55
C TYR A 252 7.29 -22.10 -4.90
N ILE A 253 7.83 -22.56 -6.04
CA ILE A 253 7.26 -22.25 -7.37
C ILE A 253 5.81 -22.75 -7.47
N ARG A 254 5.50 -23.94 -6.92
CA ARG A 254 4.14 -24.46 -6.85
C ARG A 254 3.26 -23.59 -5.96
N VAL A 255 3.77 -23.15 -4.82
CA VAL A 255 3.07 -22.21 -3.92
C VAL A 255 2.71 -20.92 -4.64
N LEU A 256 3.65 -20.30 -5.38
CA LEU A 256 3.39 -19.10 -6.16
C LEU A 256 2.30 -19.34 -7.23
N SER A 257 2.39 -20.45 -7.97
CA SER A 257 1.39 -20.82 -8.97
C SER A 257 0.00 -21.00 -8.32
N ASN A 258 -0.05 -21.72 -7.20
CA ASN A 258 -1.32 -21.95 -6.50
C ASN A 258 -1.91 -20.65 -5.95
N THR A 259 -1.07 -19.75 -5.42
CA THR A 259 -1.53 -18.48 -4.81
C THR A 259 -1.99 -17.47 -5.87
N LEU A 260 -1.24 -17.33 -6.98
CA LEU A 260 -1.47 -16.26 -7.93
C LEU A 260 -2.31 -16.66 -9.14
N LEU A 261 -2.27 -17.94 -9.56
CA LEU A 261 -2.86 -18.38 -10.82
C LEU A 261 -4.07 -19.30 -10.65
N LYS A 262 -4.15 -20.09 -9.57
CA LYS A 262 -5.29 -20.99 -9.36
C LYS A 262 -6.42 -20.26 -8.65
N GLN A 263 -7.54 -20.19 -9.36
CA GLN A 263 -8.80 -19.68 -8.85
C GLN A 263 -9.42 -20.68 -7.91
N HIS A 264 -9.72 -20.70 -6.77
CA HIS A 264 -10.49 -21.63 -5.92
C HIS A 264 -9.75 -22.32 -4.77
N MET A 265 -8.49 -21.94 -4.48
CA MET A 265 -7.85 -22.55 -3.32
C MET A 265 -8.25 -21.91 -1.97
N ASN A 266 -8.62 -20.64 -1.99
CA ASN A 266 -9.28 -19.91 -0.89
C ASN A 266 -9.97 -18.70 -1.51
N GLY A 267 -11.27 -18.52 -1.26
CA GLY A 267 -12.11 -17.51 -1.91
C GLY A 267 -11.54 -16.09 -1.94
N ASP A 268 -10.80 -15.72 -0.90
CA ASP A 268 -10.31 -14.35 -0.72
C ASP A 268 -9.02 -14.03 -1.49
N LEU A 269 -8.23 -15.05 -1.85
CA LEU A 269 -6.90 -14.85 -2.47
C LEU A 269 -6.95 -14.75 -3.99
N ASN A 270 -8.03 -15.20 -4.62
CA ASN A 270 -8.22 -15.17 -6.07
C ASN A 270 -8.26 -13.76 -6.64
N THR A 271 -8.43 -12.78 -5.80
CA THR A 271 -8.73 -11.40 -6.17
C THR A 271 -7.58 -10.46 -5.97
N ILE A 272 -6.37 -10.94 -5.60
CA ILE A 272 -5.22 -10.09 -5.27
C ILE A 272 -4.91 -9.08 -6.38
N LEU A 273 -4.88 -9.54 -7.65
CA LEU A 273 -4.48 -8.71 -8.80
C LEU A 273 -5.66 -8.11 -9.58
N THR A 274 -6.89 -8.23 -9.09
CA THR A 274 -8.10 -7.75 -9.78
C THR A 274 -8.99 -6.98 -8.81
N ILE A 275 -10.05 -7.61 -8.31
CA ILE A 275 -11.03 -7.00 -7.41
C ILE A 275 -10.36 -6.40 -6.17
N GLY A 276 -9.39 -7.11 -5.60
CA GLY A 276 -8.69 -6.71 -4.39
C GLY A 276 -7.92 -5.39 -4.50
N MET A 277 -7.51 -4.99 -5.70
CA MET A 277 -6.84 -3.70 -5.91
C MET A 277 -7.79 -2.51 -6.03
N PHE A 278 -9.07 -2.74 -6.35
CA PHE A 278 -10.01 -1.66 -6.63
C PHE A 278 -11.19 -1.60 -5.64
N GLY A 279 -11.76 -2.75 -5.27
CA GLY A 279 -12.95 -2.74 -4.46
C GLY A 279 -13.36 -4.10 -3.94
N TYR A 280 -12.62 -4.62 -2.97
CA TYR A 280 -13.00 -5.77 -2.15
C TYR A 280 -13.09 -5.31 -0.71
N PHE A 281 -14.29 -4.94 -0.31
CA PHE A 281 -14.56 -4.21 0.92
C PHE A 281 -14.88 -5.10 2.10
N GLY A 282 -14.91 -4.46 3.26
CA GLY A 282 -15.13 -5.14 4.53
C GLY A 282 -14.05 -6.17 4.79
N ASN A 283 -14.36 -7.21 5.50
CA ASN A 283 -13.47 -8.36 5.69
C ASN A 283 -13.55 -9.31 4.47
N PHE A 284 -13.35 -8.79 3.25
CA PHE A 284 -13.44 -9.52 1.98
C PHE A 284 -14.82 -10.12 1.72
N THR A 285 -15.87 -9.40 2.05
CA THR A 285 -17.26 -9.87 1.93
C THR A 285 -18.03 -9.17 0.82
N ILE A 286 -17.65 -7.93 0.48
CA ILE A 286 -18.39 -7.09 -0.47
C ILE A 286 -17.47 -6.71 -1.63
N GLN A 287 -17.88 -7.05 -2.84
CA GLN A 287 -17.12 -6.79 -4.06
C GLN A 287 -17.78 -5.71 -4.89
N LEU A 288 -16.98 -4.83 -5.49
CA LEU A 288 -17.44 -3.99 -6.58
C LEU A 288 -17.78 -4.87 -7.80
N PRO A 289 -18.80 -4.49 -8.60
CA PRO A 289 -19.10 -5.17 -9.84
C PRO A 289 -17.88 -5.23 -10.78
N LEU A 290 -17.63 -6.38 -11.40
CA LEU A 290 -16.48 -6.58 -12.29
C LEU A 290 -16.42 -5.57 -13.44
N TRP A 291 -17.57 -5.21 -14.00
CA TRP A 291 -17.61 -4.19 -15.05
C TRP A 291 -17.10 -2.83 -14.58
N LEU A 292 -17.35 -2.47 -13.31
CA LEU A 292 -16.86 -1.21 -12.74
C LEU A 292 -15.36 -1.25 -12.52
N ILE A 293 -14.82 -2.41 -12.10
CA ILE A 293 -13.36 -2.62 -12.00
C ILE A 293 -12.72 -2.45 -13.38
N PHE A 294 -13.33 -3.05 -14.42
CA PHE A 294 -12.87 -2.89 -15.80
C PHE A 294 -12.89 -1.41 -16.23
N VAL A 295 -13.96 -0.68 -15.92
CA VAL A 295 -14.03 0.77 -16.18
C VAL A 295 -12.88 1.52 -15.48
N ASN A 296 -12.60 1.21 -14.22
CA ASN A 296 -11.48 1.83 -13.50
C ASN A 296 -10.13 1.57 -14.18
N ILE A 297 -9.89 0.35 -14.65
CA ILE A 297 -8.66 0.00 -15.38
C ILE A 297 -8.59 0.79 -16.71
N CYS A 298 -9.70 0.88 -17.46
CA CYS A 298 -9.76 1.65 -18.70
C CYS A 298 -9.49 3.15 -18.46
N ILE A 299 -10.08 3.74 -17.42
CA ILE A 299 -9.87 5.14 -17.07
C ILE A 299 -8.42 5.38 -16.66
N LEU A 300 -7.83 4.49 -15.83
CA LEU A 300 -6.43 4.59 -15.45
C LEU A 300 -5.51 4.54 -16.69
N PHE A 301 -5.79 3.63 -17.61
CA PHE A 301 -5.05 3.51 -18.88
C PHE A 301 -5.19 4.79 -19.73
N LEU A 302 -6.40 5.35 -19.85
CA LEU A 302 -6.62 6.63 -20.53
C LEU A 302 -5.86 7.77 -19.87
N VAL A 303 -5.83 7.84 -18.54
CA VAL A 303 -5.08 8.84 -17.79
C VAL A 303 -3.57 8.72 -18.06
N PHE A 304 -3.05 7.51 -18.15
CA PHE A 304 -1.63 7.29 -18.48
C PHE A 304 -1.30 7.67 -19.92
N LEU A 305 -2.17 7.35 -20.88
CA LEU A 305 -1.99 7.72 -22.31
C LEU A 305 -2.09 9.23 -22.57
N SER A 306 -2.81 9.96 -21.72
CA SER A 306 -3.08 11.39 -21.89
C SER A 306 -2.05 12.28 -21.21
N SER A 307 -0.95 11.72 -20.73
CA SER A 307 0.14 12.47 -20.11
C SER A 307 0.88 13.34 -21.13
N GLU A 308 1.21 14.59 -20.74
CA GLU A 308 1.53 15.68 -21.69
C GLU A 308 2.90 15.58 -22.32
N GLU A 309 3.95 15.27 -21.59
CA GLU A 309 5.32 15.19 -22.10
C GLU A 309 5.98 13.88 -21.67
N TYR A 310 6.45 13.13 -22.67
CA TYR A 310 7.19 11.91 -22.41
C TYR A 310 8.68 12.21 -22.26
N PHE A 311 9.26 11.96 -21.10
CA PHE A 311 10.68 12.20 -20.78
C PHE A 311 11.41 10.98 -20.25
N PHE A 312 10.72 9.88 -20.03
CA PHE A 312 11.30 8.65 -19.48
C PHE A 312 12.15 7.94 -20.51
N THR A 313 13.27 7.34 -20.08
CA THR A 313 14.02 6.42 -20.92
C THR A 313 13.29 5.10 -21.09
N LYS A 314 13.54 4.38 -22.19
CA LYS A 314 12.95 3.04 -22.41
C LYS A 314 13.32 2.07 -21.29
N ASP A 315 14.58 2.10 -20.84
CA ASP A 315 15.05 1.25 -19.73
C ASP A 315 14.29 1.53 -18.44
N PHE A 316 14.13 2.81 -18.10
CA PHE A 316 13.36 3.19 -16.91
C PHE A 316 11.90 2.74 -17.02
N ALA A 317 11.25 2.96 -18.15
CA ALA A 317 9.86 2.56 -18.37
C ALA A 317 9.68 1.03 -18.24
N THR A 318 10.60 0.26 -18.84
CA THR A 318 10.56 -1.21 -18.76
C THR A 318 10.77 -1.69 -17.31
N VAL A 319 11.81 -1.19 -16.64
CA VAL A 319 12.10 -1.63 -15.25
C VAL A 319 11.03 -1.17 -14.28
N SER A 320 10.48 0.02 -14.47
CA SER A 320 9.34 0.52 -13.67
C SER A 320 8.15 -0.44 -13.76
N SER A 321 7.76 -0.85 -14.97
CA SER A 321 6.64 -1.79 -15.14
C SER A 321 6.94 -3.18 -14.59
N LEU A 322 8.18 -3.67 -14.72
CA LEU A 322 8.61 -4.95 -14.16
C LEU A 322 8.70 -4.94 -12.64
N LEU A 323 8.89 -3.78 -12.03
CA LEU A 323 8.92 -3.67 -10.57
C LEU A 323 7.57 -3.98 -9.93
N PHE A 324 6.45 -3.77 -10.63
CA PHE A 324 5.13 -4.15 -10.11
C PHE A 324 5.02 -5.67 -9.83
N PRO A 325 5.22 -6.58 -10.81
CA PRO A 325 5.20 -8.01 -10.51
C PRO A 325 6.29 -8.43 -9.53
N ILE A 326 7.44 -7.77 -9.50
CA ILE A 326 8.48 -8.04 -8.49
C ILE A 326 7.95 -7.70 -7.08
N GLN A 327 7.24 -6.58 -6.89
CA GLN A 327 6.61 -6.22 -5.61
C GLN A 327 5.53 -7.24 -5.20
N VAL A 328 4.75 -7.72 -6.15
CA VAL A 328 3.76 -8.78 -5.88
C VAL A 328 4.46 -10.04 -5.38
N LEU A 329 5.49 -10.51 -6.11
CA LEU A 329 6.25 -11.70 -5.73
C LEU A 329 6.96 -11.52 -4.38
N ALA A 330 7.59 -10.37 -4.14
CA ALA A 330 8.26 -10.07 -2.87
C ALA A 330 7.26 -10.11 -1.70
N THR A 331 6.08 -9.49 -1.85
CA THR A 331 5.05 -9.49 -0.81
C THR A 331 4.53 -10.90 -0.53
N VAL A 332 4.20 -11.66 -1.58
CA VAL A 332 3.74 -13.06 -1.45
C VAL A 332 4.81 -13.92 -0.78
N THR A 333 6.11 -13.70 -1.12
CA THR A 333 7.24 -14.40 -0.51
C THR A 333 7.35 -14.10 0.97
N VAL A 334 7.30 -12.82 1.36
CA VAL A 334 7.37 -12.41 2.77
C VAL A 334 6.19 -13.02 3.56
N MET A 335 4.98 -12.99 3.00
CA MET A 335 3.81 -13.60 3.64
C MET A 335 3.96 -15.12 3.76
N TYR A 336 4.50 -15.78 2.74
CA TYR A 336 4.77 -17.23 2.78
C TYR A 336 5.77 -17.60 3.87
N LEU A 337 6.80 -16.79 4.09
CA LEU A 337 7.83 -17.07 5.08
C LEU A 337 7.45 -16.69 6.50
N GLN A 338 6.66 -15.63 6.68
CA GLN A 338 6.40 -15.04 8.01
C GLN A 338 4.99 -15.34 8.53
N TRP A 339 3.96 -15.19 7.71
CA TRP A 339 2.56 -15.27 8.13
C TRP A 339 1.94 -16.64 7.86
N THR A 340 2.16 -17.19 6.68
CA THR A 340 1.59 -18.50 6.31
C THR A 340 1.93 -19.62 7.29
N PRO A 341 3.16 -19.73 7.82
CA PRO A 341 3.48 -20.77 8.80
C PRO A 341 2.68 -20.66 10.11
N ILE A 342 2.26 -19.46 10.48
CA ILE A 342 1.44 -19.22 11.68
C ILE A 342 0.00 -19.67 11.45
N VAL A 343 -0.54 -19.47 10.23
CA VAL A 343 -1.95 -19.74 9.91
C VAL A 343 -2.17 -21.16 9.41
N LEU A 344 -1.30 -21.67 8.53
CA LEU A 344 -1.46 -22.96 7.82
C LEU A 344 -0.38 -23.98 8.15
N GLY A 345 0.63 -23.61 8.96
CA GLY A 345 1.79 -24.46 9.21
C GLY A 345 2.89 -24.32 8.15
N LYS A 346 4.08 -24.85 8.48
CA LYS A 346 5.24 -24.86 7.57
C LYS A 346 4.99 -25.78 6.38
N GLY A 347 5.48 -25.39 5.21
CA GLY A 347 5.34 -26.17 3.99
C GLY A 347 3.94 -26.15 3.37
N ALA A 348 3.10 -25.18 3.72
CA ALA A 348 1.80 -24.97 3.10
C ALA A 348 1.88 -24.85 1.57
N ASN A 349 0.84 -25.32 0.88
CA ASN A 349 0.79 -25.32 -0.60
C ASN A 349 0.36 -23.98 -1.22
N ILE A 350 0.02 -23.00 -0.38
CA ILE A 350 -0.38 -21.63 -0.76
C ILE A 350 0.26 -20.62 0.20
N SER A 351 0.35 -19.36 -0.22
CA SER A 351 0.67 -18.23 0.64
C SER A 351 -0.62 -17.50 1.01
N VAL A 352 -0.80 -17.18 2.29
CA VAL A 352 -1.94 -16.42 2.81
C VAL A 352 -1.50 -15.07 3.37
N GLY A 353 -2.43 -14.08 3.40
CA GLY A 353 -2.21 -12.76 3.98
C GLY A 353 -1.85 -11.67 2.97
N SER A 354 -1.52 -11.99 1.71
CA SER A 354 -1.35 -10.99 0.67
C SER A 354 -2.70 -10.48 0.20
N GLN A 355 -2.85 -9.15 0.13
CA GLN A 355 -4.12 -8.51 -0.21
C GLN A 355 -3.91 -7.51 -1.35
N GLY A 356 -4.88 -7.43 -2.28
CA GLY A 356 -4.78 -6.61 -3.48
C GLY A 356 -4.56 -5.12 -3.20
N ARG A 357 -5.16 -4.60 -2.13
CA ARG A 357 -4.99 -3.20 -1.69
C ARG A 357 -3.52 -2.81 -1.46
N TYR A 358 -2.64 -3.75 -1.13
CA TYR A 358 -1.21 -3.46 -0.97
C TYR A 358 -0.55 -3.03 -2.27
N PHE A 359 -1.11 -3.45 -3.41
CA PHE A 359 -0.53 -3.20 -4.74
C PHE A 359 -1.16 -2.01 -5.45
N THR A 360 -2.29 -1.49 -4.97
CA THR A 360 -2.99 -0.35 -5.60
C THR A 360 -2.09 0.87 -5.80
N PRO A 361 -1.27 1.34 -4.82
CA PRO A 361 -0.41 2.49 -5.03
C PRO A 361 0.71 2.24 -6.06
N PHE A 362 1.09 0.97 -6.27
CA PHE A 362 2.11 0.61 -7.27
C PHE A 362 1.60 0.63 -8.71
N LEU A 363 0.28 0.75 -8.95
CA LEU A 363 -0.26 0.87 -10.31
C LEU A 363 0.34 2.03 -11.10
N ILE A 364 0.78 3.09 -10.40
CA ILE A 364 1.44 4.23 -11.03
C ILE A 364 2.78 3.86 -11.71
N LEU A 365 3.39 2.72 -11.38
CA LEU A 365 4.62 2.23 -12.01
C LEU A 365 4.43 1.88 -13.50
N PHE A 366 3.19 1.66 -13.94
CA PHE A 366 2.87 1.46 -15.36
C PHE A 366 2.78 2.77 -16.15
N LEU A 367 2.74 3.92 -15.48
CA LEU A 367 2.65 5.22 -16.16
C LEU A 367 3.76 5.43 -17.21
N PRO A 368 5.07 5.18 -16.91
CA PRO A 368 6.12 5.41 -17.90
C PRO A 368 6.00 4.55 -19.16
N ILE A 369 5.59 3.29 -19.05
CA ILE A 369 5.50 2.41 -20.21
C ILE A 369 4.26 2.69 -21.03
N ILE A 370 3.11 2.96 -20.40
CA ILE A 370 1.85 3.25 -21.10
C ILE A 370 1.91 4.62 -21.79
N ALA A 371 2.47 5.63 -21.12
CA ALA A 371 2.68 6.95 -21.73
C ALA A 371 3.58 6.90 -22.99
N ASN A 372 4.45 5.88 -23.09
CA ASN A 372 5.29 5.67 -24.28
C ASN A 372 4.53 5.03 -25.46
N LEU A 373 3.38 4.38 -25.25
CA LEU A 373 2.60 3.74 -26.31
C LEU A 373 1.92 4.73 -27.23
N GLY A 374 1.66 5.94 -26.75
CA GLY A 374 1.03 6.99 -27.55
C GLY A 374 0.62 8.18 -26.68
N ASN A 375 0.37 9.28 -27.32
CA ASN A 375 -0.16 10.48 -26.68
C ASN A 375 -1.59 10.73 -27.17
N LEU A 376 -2.55 10.37 -26.34
CA LEU A 376 -3.96 10.64 -26.61
C LEU A 376 -4.22 12.14 -26.35
N LYS A 377 -4.39 12.92 -27.42
CA LYS A 377 -4.67 14.36 -27.33
C LYS A 377 -6.09 14.60 -26.80
N MET A 378 -6.26 14.43 -25.50
CA MET A 378 -7.51 14.79 -24.83
C MET A 378 -7.30 16.08 -24.02
N LYS A 379 -8.29 17.00 -24.07
CA LYS A 379 -8.26 18.22 -23.25
C LYS A 379 -8.27 17.84 -21.77
N GLN A 380 -7.35 18.37 -20.99
CA GLN A 380 -7.15 18.04 -19.57
C GLN A 380 -8.44 18.15 -18.73
N HIS A 381 -9.26 19.21 -18.98
CA HIS A 381 -10.52 19.34 -18.25
C HIS A 381 -11.50 18.20 -18.51
N LYS A 382 -11.57 17.69 -19.76
CA LYS A 382 -12.43 16.54 -20.09
C LYS A 382 -11.95 15.28 -19.39
N LEU A 383 -10.65 15.04 -19.40
CA LEU A 383 -10.04 13.90 -18.70
C LEU A 383 -10.29 13.96 -17.19
N LEU A 384 -10.10 15.15 -16.59
CA LEU A 384 -10.40 15.39 -15.18
C LEU A 384 -11.89 15.13 -14.88
N THR A 385 -12.80 15.63 -15.73
CA THR A 385 -14.25 15.42 -15.56
C THR A 385 -14.59 13.93 -15.60
N ILE A 386 -14.09 13.18 -16.58
CA ILE A 386 -14.34 11.73 -16.68
C ILE A 386 -13.78 11.02 -15.43
N THR A 387 -12.57 11.37 -15.01
CA THR A 387 -11.94 10.80 -13.81
C THR A 387 -12.78 11.05 -12.55
N VAL A 388 -13.23 12.28 -12.34
CA VAL A 388 -14.06 12.65 -11.18
C VAL A 388 -15.42 11.96 -11.22
N VAL A 389 -16.09 11.93 -12.40
CA VAL A 389 -17.38 11.24 -12.56
C VAL A 389 -17.24 9.76 -12.27
N THR A 390 -16.17 9.11 -12.74
CA THR A 390 -15.91 7.70 -12.46
C THR A 390 -15.71 7.44 -10.97
N LEU A 391 -14.95 8.30 -10.28
CA LEU A 391 -14.75 8.20 -8.83
C LEU A 391 -16.07 8.39 -8.07
N LEU A 392 -16.86 9.40 -8.41
CA LEU A 392 -18.18 9.61 -7.81
C LEU A 392 -19.09 8.38 -7.99
N PHE A 393 -19.06 7.80 -9.18
CA PHE A 393 -19.85 6.59 -9.48
C PHE A 393 -19.35 5.39 -8.67
N ASN A 394 -18.04 5.22 -8.52
CA ASN A 394 -17.45 4.22 -7.63
C ASN A 394 -17.96 4.36 -6.20
N TYR A 395 -18.00 5.59 -5.66
CA TYR A 395 -18.49 5.85 -4.30
C TYR A 395 -19.99 5.59 -4.17
N LEU A 396 -20.80 6.01 -5.14
CA LEU A 396 -22.25 5.76 -5.13
C LEU A 396 -22.54 4.26 -5.08
N ILE A 397 -21.89 3.47 -5.93
CA ILE A 397 -22.06 2.01 -5.95
C ILE A 397 -21.50 1.39 -4.65
N SER A 398 -20.35 1.85 -4.17
CA SER A 398 -19.80 1.36 -2.90
C SER A 398 -20.78 1.60 -1.74
N LEU A 399 -21.36 2.79 -1.63
CA LEU A 399 -22.34 3.11 -0.59
C LEU A 399 -23.62 2.28 -0.73
N TYR A 400 -24.11 2.11 -1.98
CA TYR A 400 -25.27 1.26 -2.26
C TYR A 400 -25.07 -0.20 -1.82
N LEU A 401 -23.86 -0.72 -1.93
CA LEU A 401 -23.53 -2.08 -1.50
C LEU A 401 -23.29 -2.17 0.02
N LEU A 402 -22.60 -1.19 0.60
CA LEU A 402 -22.12 -1.24 1.98
C LEU A 402 -23.23 -0.92 3.00
N ILE A 403 -24.10 0.06 2.71
CA ILE A 403 -25.12 0.49 3.68
C ILE A 403 -26.11 -0.63 3.96
N PRO A 404 -26.74 -1.27 2.96
CA PRO A 404 -27.65 -2.38 3.23
C PRO A 404 -26.97 -3.60 3.84
N PHE A 405 -25.70 -3.82 3.52
CA PHE A 405 -24.96 -4.97 4.03
C PHE A 405 -24.68 -4.86 5.54
N TYR A 406 -24.31 -3.69 6.04
CA TYR A 406 -23.96 -3.50 7.45
C TYR A 406 -25.12 -2.92 8.29
N TRP A 407 -25.94 -2.09 7.69
CA TRP A 407 -26.94 -1.27 8.38
C TRP A 407 -28.36 -1.57 7.85
N VAL A 408 -28.74 -2.85 7.81
CA VAL A 408 -30.13 -3.21 7.46
C VAL A 408 -31.04 -2.77 8.58
N PHE A 409 -31.99 -1.94 8.21
CA PHE A 409 -33.05 -1.46 9.07
C PHE A 409 -34.31 -2.32 8.92
#